data_6784841bf06d9cbe58fe399382b5e088
#
_entry.id   6784841bf06d9cbe58fe399382b5e088
#
_cell.length_a   1.000
_cell.length_b   1.000
_cell.length_c   1.000
_cell.angle_alpha   90.00
_cell.angle_beta   90.00
_cell.angle_gamma   90.00
#
_symmetry.space_group_name_H-M   'P 1'
#
loop_
_entity.id
_entity.type
_entity.pdbx_description
1 polymer ?
#
loop_
_entity_poly.entity_id
_entity_poly.type
_entity_poly.pdbx_seq_one_letter_code
_entity_poly.pdbx_strand_id
1 'polypeptide(L)'
;MKTTKIFYGLLVLAAFLLLPLHISAAGKPNILVVWGDDVGQSNISAYTHGLVGYKTPNIDRIANEGMTFTDYYGEQSCTAGRSSFITGQSVFRTGLSKVGLPGAKQGMSEKDPSIASLLKNHGYATGQFGKNHLGDRD
;
A
#
# COMPACT_ATOMS: atom_id res chain seq x y z
N MET A 1 4.66 -60.63 -9.72
CA MET A 1 4.36 -59.84 -8.49
C MET A 1 5.07 -58.46 -8.43
N LYS A 2 6.24 -58.23 -9.00
CA LYS A 2 6.92 -56.91 -9.00
C LYS A 2 6.30 -55.88 -9.93
N THR A 3 5.87 -56.30 -11.11
CA THR A 3 5.26 -55.44 -12.15
C THR A 3 3.92 -54.84 -11.73
N THR A 4 3.09 -55.61 -11.01
CA THR A 4 1.78 -55.16 -10.55
C THR A 4 1.91 -54.01 -9.51
N LYS A 5 2.91 -54.06 -8.63
CA LYS A 5 3.17 -53.00 -7.63
C LYS A 5 3.63 -51.69 -8.26
N ILE A 6 4.41 -51.77 -9.36
CA ILE A 6 4.86 -50.59 -10.12
C ILE A 6 3.67 -49.95 -10.82
N PHE A 7 2.75 -50.74 -11.36
CA PHE A 7 1.57 -50.23 -12.07
C PHE A 7 0.60 -49.49 -11.11
N TYR A 8 0.38 -50.01 -9.90
CA TYR A 8 -0.41 -49.34 -8.88
C TYR A 8 0.25 -48.07 -8.38
N GLY A 9 1.58 -48.05 -8.22
CA GLY A 9 2.33 -46.86 -7.84
C GLY A 9 2.20 -45.72 -8.86
N LEU A 10 2.29 -46.04 -10.15
CA LEU A 10 2.10 -45.09 -11.24
C LEU A 10 0.66 -44.57 -11.33
N LEU A 11 -0.34 -45.43 -11.10
CA LEU A 11 -1.76 -45.02 -11.09
C LEU A 11 -2.10 -44.10 -9.95
N VAL A 12 -1.55 -44.31 -8.75
CA VAL A 12 -1.73 -43.47 -7.58
C VAL A 12 -1.02 -42.11 -7.80
N LEU A 13 0.17 -42.11 -8.39
CA LEU A 13 0.88 -40.89 -8.71
C LEU A 13 0.15 -40.06 -9.76
N ALA A 14 -0.40 -40.69 -10.79
CA ALA A 14 -1.21 -40.04 -11.82
C ALA A 14 -2.52 -39.46 -11.25
N ALA A 15 -3.16 -40.16 -10.31
CA ALA A 15 -4.36 -39.67 -9.61
C ALA A 15 -4.07 -38.43 -8.75
N PHE A 16 -2.89 -38.35 -8.12
CA PHE A 16 -2.47 -37.18 -7.36
C PHE A 16 -2.18 -35.96 -8.26
N LEU A 17 -1.69 -36.18 -9.48
CA LEU A 17 -1.42 -35.12 -10.46
C LEU A 17 -2.71 -34.58 -11.13
N LEU A 18 -3.81 -35.31 -11.03
CA LEU A 18 -5.12 -34.92 -11.58
C LEU A 18 -6.03 -34.22 -10.55
N LEU A 19 -5.58 -34.05 -9.30
CA LEU A 19 -6.33 -33.25 -8.34
C LEU A 19 -6.33 -31.81 -8.85
N PRO A 20 -7.51 -31.23 -9.14
CA PRO A 20 -7.58 -29.83 -9.55
C PRO A 20 -7.08 -28.99 -8.39
N LEU A 21 -5.95 -28.33 -8.55
CA LEU A 21 -5.55 -27.23 -7.69
C LEU A 21 -6.61 -26.14 -7.89
N HIS A 22 -7.62 -26.13 -7.03
CA HIS A 22 -8.53 -25.01 -6.95
C HIS A 22 -7.74 -23.81 -6.43
N ILE A 23 -7.03 -23.13 -7.34
CA ILE A 23 -6.55 -21.78 -7.09
C ILE A 23 -7.83 -20.94 -7.10
N SER A 24 -8.44 -20.81 -5.93
CA SER A 24 -9.47 -19.81 -5.73
C SER A 24 -8.80 -18.47 -6.01
N ALA A 25 -9.15 -17.84 -7.11
CA ALA A 25 -8.77 -16.47 -7.34
C ALA A 25 -9.37 -15.67 -6.18
N ALA A 26 -8.54 -15.33 -5.20
CA ALA A 26 -8.96 -14.46 -4.11
C ALA A 26 -9.59 -13.22 -4.75
N GLY A 27 -10.81 -12.86 -4.33
CA GLY A 27 -11.45 -11.64 -4.78
C GLY A 27 -10.50 -10.47 -4.58
N LYS A 28 -10.68 -9.40 -5.34
CA LYS A 28 -9.83 -8.21 -5.23
C LYS A 28 -9.80 -7.74 -3.77
N PRO A 29 -8.62 -7.55 -3.15
CA PRO A 29 -8.54 -7.13 -1.77
C PRO A 29 -9.06 -5.70 -1.61
N ASN A 30 -9.68 -5.40 -0.47
CA ASN A 30 -9.92 -4.03 -0.08
C ASN A 30 -8.59 -3.36 0.29
N ILE A 31 -8.41 -2.12 -0.13
CA ILE A 31 -7.17 -1.37 0.10
C ILE A 31 -7.51 -0.18 0.99
N LEU A 32 -6.98 -0.16 2.19
CA LEU A 32 -7.07 0.96 3.12
C LEU A 32 -5.67 1.58 3.28
N VAL A 33 -5.55 2.86 2.96
CA VAL A 33 -4.35 3.64 3.22
C VAL A 33 -4.65 4.62 4.35
N VAL A 34 -3.85 4.56 5.42
CA VAL A 34 -3.92 5.50 6.54
C VAL A 34 -2.66 6.34 6.52
N TRP A 35 -2.82 7.64 6.33
CA TRP A 35 -1.72 8.58 6.22
C TRP A 35 -1.60 9.41 7.49
N GLY A 36 -0.48 9.29 8.18
CA GLY A 36 -0.16 10.16 9.33
C GLY A 36 0.25 11.55 8.85
N ASP A 37 -0.26 12.60 9.49
CA ASP A 37 0.13 13.98 9.22
C ASP A 37 1.12 14.43 10.29
N ASP A 38 2.37 14.62 9.91
CA ASP A 38 3.50 14.96 10.78
C ASP A 38 3.78 13.94 11.92
N VAL A 39 3.39 12.69 11.71
CA VAL A 39 3.71 11.59 12.61
C VAL A 39 5.09 11.05 12.25
N GLY A 40 6.06 11.26 13.13
CA GLY A 40 7.41 10.75 12.96
C GLY A 40 7.52 9.26 13.29
N GLN A 41 8.53 8.59 12.73
CA GLN A 41 8.84 7.20 13.02
C GLN A 41 8.97 6.94 14.54
N SER A 42 9.55 7.87 15.27
CA SER A 42 9.72 7.76 16.72
C SER A 42 8.42 7.80 17.53
N ASN A 43 7.31 8.24 16.94
CA ASN A 43 5.99 8.25 17.57
C ASN A 43 5.26 6.91 17.48
N ILE A 44 5.79 5.96 16.71
CA ILE A 44 5.17 4.65 16.48
C ILE A 44 5.94 3.59 17.27
N SER A 45 5.26 2.96 18.24
CA SER A 45 5.93 2.00 19.14
C SER A 45 6.41 0.74 18.45
N ALA A 46 5.84 0.35 17.31
CA ALA A 46 6.35 -0.75 16.48
C ALA A 46 7.80 -0.53 16.01
N TYR A 47 8.24 0.73 15.84
CA TYR A 47 9.60 1.08 15.45
C TYR A 47 10.53 1.37 16.64
N THR A 48 10.00 1.91 17.70
CA THR A 48 10.80 2.41 18.84
C THR A 48 10.70 1.55 20.07
N HIS A 49 9.82 0.54 20.08
CA HIS A 49 9.54 -0.30 21.24
C HIS A 49 9.17 0.51 22.49
N GLY A 50 8.56 1.67 22.29
CA GLY A 50 8.13 2.57 23.36
C GLY A 50 9.23 3.47 23.95
N LEU A 51 10.40 3.58 23.32
CA LEU A 51 11.53 4.41 23.79
C LEU A 51 11.15 5.86 24.07
N VAL A 52 10.25 6.43 23.27
CA VAL A 52 9.78 7.83 23.42
C VAL A 52 8.53 7.96 24.29
N GLY A 53 8.08 6.88 24.92
CA GLY A 53 6.90 6.83 25.78
C GLY A 53 5.56 6.69 25.07
N TYR A 54 5.50 6.80 23.75
CA TYR A 54 4.29 6.58 22.97
C TYR A 54 3.96 5.07 22.84
N LYS A 55 2.67 4.78 22.86
CA LYS A 55 2.15 3.44 22.62
C LYS A 55 1.12 3.49 21.50
N THR A 56 1.32 2.70 20.47
CA THR A 56 0.44 2.62 19.29
C THR A 56 -0.04 1.19 19.05
N PRO A 57 -0.80 0.60 20.01
CA PRO A 57 -1.06 -0.84 20.04
C PRO A 57 -1.77 -1.36 18.78
N ASN A 58 -2.63 -0.57 18.16
CA ASN A 58 -3.32 -0.97 16.94
C ASN A 58 -2.40 -0.94 15.72
N ILE A 59 -1.47 0.02 15.65
CA ILE A 59 -0.45 0.06 14.59
C ILE A 59 0.56 -1.05 14.81
N ASP A 60 0.98 -1.28 16.06
CA ASP A 60 1.87 -2.38 16.43
C ASP A 60 1.28 -3.74 16.05
N ARG A 61 -0.05 -3.90 16.19
CA ARG A 61 -0.72 -5.11 15.73
C ARG A 61 -0.60 -5.30 14.22
N ILE A 62 -0.77 -4.24 13.42
CA ILE A 62 -0.58 -4.31 11.97
C ILE A 62 0.86 -4.71 11.65
N ALA A 63 1.84 -4.16 12.35
CA ALA A 63 3.25 -4.49 12.17
C ALA A 63 3.53 -5.97 12.50
N ASN A 64 2.94 -6.49 13.57
CA ASN A 64 3.14 -7.86 14.05
C ASN A 64 2.42 -8.91 13.18
N GLU A 65 1.24 -8.59 12.67
CA GLU A 65 0.43 -9.51 11.86
C GLU A 65 0.72 -9.40 10.36
N GLY A 66 1.37 -8.32 9.93
CA GLY A 66 1.64 -8.00 8.55
C GLY A 66 3.14 -7.84 8.25
N MET A 67 3.50 -6.69 7.70
CA MET A 67 4.87 -6.38 7.29
C MET A 67 5.28 -5.00 7.81
N THR A 68 6.51 -4.89 8.28
CA THR A 68 7.13 -3.63 8.68
C THR A 68 8.26 -3.30 7.71
N PHE A 69 8.25 -2.10 7.17
CA PHE A 69 9.33 -1.60 6.33
C PHE A 69 10.37 -0.89 7.19
N THR A 70 11.63 -1.24 7.03
CA THR A 70 12.76 -0.60 7.74
C THR A 70 13.30 0.60 6.98
N ASP A 71 13.17 0.60 5.66
CA ASP A 71 13.73 1.59 4.75
C ASP A 71 12.65 2.11 3.80
N TYR A 72 11.69 2.85 4.36
CA TYR A 72 10.65 3.52 3.60
C TYR A 72 10.64 5.00 3.97
N TYR A 73 11.19 5.81 3.09
CA TYR A 73 11.42 7.24 3.34
C TYR A 73 10.28 8.07 2.77
N GLY A 74 9.86 9.08 3.55
CA GLY A 74 8.91 10.09 3.12
C GLY A 74 9.62 11.28 2.48
N GLU A 75 8.83 12.14 1.86
CA GLU A 75 9.29 13.46 1.42
C GLU A 75 9.31 14.45 2.60
N GLN A 76 9.96 15.59 2.39
CA GLN A 76 10.25 16.56 3.43
C GLN A 76 9.03 17.35 3.98
N SER A 77 7.86 17.24 3.36
CA SER A 77 6.66 17.97 3.78
C SER A 77 5.36 17.26 3.40
N CYS A 78 4.26 17.70 4.00
CA CYS A 78 2.95 17.10 3.81
C CYS A 78 2.48 17.12 2.35
N THR A 79 2.55 18.26 1.65
CA THR A 79 2.19 18.34 0.22
C THR A 79 3.08 17.44 -0.63
N ALA A 80 4.39 17.48 -0.40
CA ALA A 80 5.35 16.69 -1.14
C ALA A 80 5.11 15.18 -0.97
N GLY A 81 5.00 14.71 0.26
CA GLY A 81 4.76 13.30 0.56
C GLY A 81 3.42 12.80 0.02
N ARG A 82 2.37 13.60 0.16
CA ARG A 82 1.03 13.24 -0.34
C ARG A 82 1.00 13.16 -1.85
N SER A 83 1.60 14.12 -2.54
CA SER A 83 1.67 14.12 -4.01
C SER A 83 2.47 12.93 -4.53
N SER A 84 3.63 12.66 -3.96
CA SER A 84 4.47 11.52 -4.36
C SER A 84 3.74 10.19 -4.17
N PHE A 85 3.08 10.00 -3.05
CA PHE A 85 2.33 8.77 -2.78
C PHE A 85 1.14 8.60 -3.72
N ILE A 86 0.31 9.66 -3.87
CA ILE A 86 -0.94 9.58 -4.64
C ILE A 86 -0.66 9.42 -6.13
N THR A 87 0.39 10.08 -6.65
CA THR A 87 0.72 10.06 -8.08
C THR A 87 1.74 9.00 -8.46
N GLY A 88 2.48 8.46 -7.49
CA GLY A 88 3.64 7.61 -7.75
C GLY A 88 4.78 8.34 -8.45
N GLN A 89 4.83 9.67 -8.36
CA GLN A 89 5.81 10.50 -9.03
C GLN A 89 6.68 11.25 -8.03
N SER A 90 7.95 11.42 -8.36
CA SER A 90 8.85 12.29 -7.59
C SER A 90 8.33 13.74 -7.59
N VAL A 91 8.55 14.46 -6.49
CA VAL A 91 8.22 15.88 -6.33
C VAL A 91 8.89 16.78 -7.38
N PHE A 92 10.02 16.37 -7.90
CA PHE A 92 10.68 17.09 -9.00
C PHE A 92 9.88 17.03 -10.30
N ARG A 93 9.10 15.98 -10.47
CA ARG A 93 8.24 15.82 -11.65
C ARG A 93 6.90 16.55 -11.48
N THR A 94 6.28 16.44 -10.31
CA THR A 94 5.00 17.11 -10.03
C THR A 94 5.16 18.60 -9.75
N GLY A 95 6.35 19.06 -9.37
CA GLY A 95 6.61 20.42 -8.90
C GLY A 95 6.08 20.71 -7.50
N LEU A 96 5.47 19.72 -6.82
CA LEU A 96 4.88 19.87 -5.50
C LEU A 96 5.90 19.61 -4.38
N SER A 97 7.06 20.25 -4.49
CA SER A 97 8.19 20.06 -3.55
C SER A 97 8.12 20.92 -2.29
N LYS A 98 7.07 21.72 -2.11
CA LYS A 98 6.88 22.62 -0.97
C LYS A 98 5.46 22.48 -0.43
N VAL A 99 5.27 22.89 0.81
CA VAL A 99 3.93 23.08 1.38
C VAL A 99 3.17 24.12 0.59
N GLY A 100 2.00 23.73 0.06
CA GLY A 100 1.07 24.68 -0.55
C GLY A 100 0.31 25.46 0.52
N LEU A 101 0.43 26.78 0.52
CA LEU A 101 -0.40 27.63 1.37
C LEU A 101 -1.74 27.89 0.66
N PRO A 102 -2.82 28.22 1.40
CA PRO A 102 -4.09 28.61 0.82
C PRO A 102 -3.91 29.71 -0.23
N GLY A 103 -4.52 29.53 -1.42
CA GLY A 103 -4.39 30.45 -2.53
C GLY A 103 -3.08 30.33 -3.33
N ALA A 104 -2.21 29.38 -3.02
CA ALA A 104 -1.01 29.13 -3.81
C ALA A 104 -1.37 28.62 -5.21
N LYS A 105 -0.66 29.10 -6.22
CA LYS A 105 -0.86 28.68 -7.63
C LYS A 105 -0.40 27.26 -7.92
N GLN A 106 0.32 26.64 -6.99
CA GLN A 106 0.80 25.26 -7.13
C GLN A 106 -0.30 24.27 -6.75
N GLY A 107 -0.40 23.19 -7.48
CA GLY A 107 -1.37 22.12 -7.24
C GLY A 107 -1.14 20.98 -8.20
N MET A 108 -1.83 19.86 -7.96
CA MET A 108 -1.83 18.75 -8.90
C MET A 108 -2.31 19.19 -10.27
N SER A 109 -1.69 18.67 -11.30
CA SER A 109 -2.17 18.84 -12.67
C SER A 109 -3.25 17.81 -12.97
N GLU A 110 -4.22 18.15 -13.82
CA GLU A 110 -5.20 17.19 -14.35
C GLU A 110 -4.53 16.03 -15.11
N LYS A 111 -3.28 16.23 -15.57
CA LYS A 111 -2.49 15.22 -16.26
C LYS A 111 -1.77 14.27 -15.31
N ASP A 112 -1.72 14.58 -14.02
CA ASP A 112 -1.07 13.71 -13.06
C ASP A 112 -1.95 12.47 -12.80
N PRO A 113 -1.43 11.25 -13.00
CA PRO A 113 -2.16 10.07 -12.66
C PRO A 113 -2.35 10.01 -11.13
N SER A 114 -3.43 9.40 -10.68
CA SER A 114 -3.59 9.10 -9.27
C SER A 114 -3.83 7.61 -9.06
N ILE A 115 -3.40 7.09 -7.93
CA ILE A 115 -3.69 5.71 -7.54
C ILE A 115 -5.20 5.43 -7.59
N ALA A 116 -6.03 6.40 -7.22
CA ALA A 116 -7.48 6.28 -7.28
C ALA A 116 -8.00 6.14 -8.72
N SER A 117 -7.50 6.96 -9.66
CA SER A 117 -7.90 6.88 -11.07
C SER A 117 -7.48 5.56 -11.71
N LEU A 118 -6.30 5.05 -11.37
CA LEU A 118 -5.82 3.76 -11.84
C LEU A 118 -6.68 2.61 -11.28
N LEU A 119 -6.99 2.62 -9.99
CA LEU A 119 -7.79 1.57 -9.35
C LEU A 119 -9.24 1.54 -9.85
N LYS A 120 -9.82 2.70 -10.20
CA LYS A 120 -11.15 2.76 -10.83
C LYS A 120 -11.21 1.93 -12.12
N ASN A 121 -10.17 1.96 -12.94
CA ASN A 121 -10.09 1.16 -14.16
C ASN A 121 -10.05 -0.35 -13.88
N HIS A 122 -9.72 -0.72 -12.66
CA HIS A 122 -9.76 -2.11 -12.17
C HIS A 122 -11.03 -2.44 -11.38
N GLY A 123 -12.05 -1.58 -11.42
CA GLY A 123 -13.36 -1.80 -10.80
C GLY A 123 -13.39 -1.57 -9.29
N TYR A 124 -12.47 -0.79 -8.74
CA TYR A 124 -12.53 -0.35 -7.36
C TYR A 124 -13.41 0.88 -7.20
N ALA A 125 -14.24 0.91 -6.17
CA ALA A 125 -14.77 2.16 -5.64
C ALA A 125 -13.66 2.85 -4.83
N THR A 126 -13.46 4.14 -5.05
CA THR A 126 -12.37 4.89 -4.41
C THR A 126 -12.94 6.07 -3.63
N GLY A 127 -12.35 6.39 -2.49
CA GLY A 127 -12.71 7.54 -1.66
C GLY A 127 -11.49 8.09 -0.94
N GLN A 128 -11.50 9.39 -0.67
CA GLN A 128 -10.51 10.07 0.13
C GLN A 128 -11.23 10.85 1.23
N PHE A 129 -10.73 10.75 2.45
CA PHE A 129 -11.31 11.38 3.63
C PHE A 129 -10.19 12.10 4.41
N GLY A 130 -10.47 13.30 4.87
CA GLY A 130 -9.53 14.12 5.61
C GLY A 130 -8.67 15.02 4.73
N LYS A 131 -7.48 15.36 5.20
CA LYS A 131 -6.59 16.34 4.58
C LYS A 131 -6.10 15.88 3.20
N ASN A 132 -6.34 16.67 2.20
CA ASN A 132 -5.84 16.49 0.84
C ASN A 132 -4.45 17.15 0.68
N HIS A 133 -4.38 18.47 0.80
CA HIS A 133 -3.18 19.30 0.70
C HIS A 133 -2.39 19.16 -0.61
N LEU A 134 -3.09 19.05 -1.71
CA LEU A 134 -2.52 18.88 -3.06
C LEU A 134 -2.68 20.12 -3.93
N GLY A 135 -3.07 21.23 -3.34
CA GLY A 135 -3.28 22.52 -3.98
C GLY A 135 -4.73 22.98 -3.98
N ASP A 136 -4.91 24.27 -4.25
CA ASP A 136 -6.21 24.96 -4.32
C ASP A 136 -6.46 25.44 -5.78
N ARG A 137 -6.06 24.67 -6.76
CA ARG A 137 -6.38 24.96 -8.15
C ARG A 137 -7.84 24.63 -8.41
N ASP A 138 -8.55 25.61 -8.94
CA ASP A 138 -9.89 25.46 -9.50
C ASP A 138 -9.84 24.75 -10.86
#